data_48a32f496b7c1f246d720ef697707fc7
#
_entry.id   48a32f496b7c1f246d720ef697707fc7
#
_cell.length_a   1.000
_cell.length_b   1.000
_cell.length_c   1.000
_cell.angle_alpha   90.00
_cell.angle_beta   90.00
_cell.angle_gamma   90.00
#
_symmetry.space_group_name_H-M   'P 1'
#
loop_
_entity.id
_entity.type
_entity.pdbx_description
1 polymer ?
#
loop_
_entity_poly.entity_id
_entity_poly.type
_entity_poly.pdbx_seq_one_letter_code
_entity_poly.pdbx_strand_id
1 'polypeptide(L)'
;MHREIRIITTHVDKHNERIDPDSLQDFVRSFNQQYIPVGIEHDPRIPPVGRVLSAHIKELEDGEFAVDGIAEIFEQGQEIEFKDDGREIPITEFSERLKISPDRSYRKPEDQQLLEELKTLVDGQITPQLKKSDEPISLLIVAASFIAGGIAVGFLSKIGEDVWELFKTKLIKLMDRKRQEGQDCLLAFEFTVRDGDQLLCLKTILANPSQSDVNLFLQQGLKELDERTPRFFKHKYHLRKIVFEYKADKLHVIFGIRKDAVPVSIEIDK
;
A
#
# COMPACT_ATOMS: atom_id res chain seq x y z
N MET A 1 -18.19 5.40 -16.06
CA MET A 1 -19.51 5.72 -15.46
C MET A 1 -19.34 6.39 -14.11
N HIS A 2 -20.12 7.46 -13.81
CA HIS A 2 -20.05 8.12 -12.48
C HIS A 2 -21.08 7.51 -11.54
N ARG A 3 -20.70 7.29 -10.28
CA ARG A 3 -21.59 6.80 -9.21
C ARG A 3 -21.36 7.58 -7.92
N GLU A 4 -22.43 7.86 -7.21
CA GLU A 4 -22.36 8.32 -5.82
C GLU A 4 -22.01 7.13 -4.94
N ILE A 5 -21.03 7.30 -4.06
CA ILE A 5 -20.55 6.27 -3.12
C ILE A 5 -20.45 6.87 -1.72
N ARG A 6 -20.72 6.05 -0.72
CA ARG A 6 -20.42 6.37 0.67
C ARG A 6 -19.03 5.88 1.01
N ILE A 7 -18.16 6.78 1.44
CA ILE A 7 -16.74 6.48 1.68
C ILE A 7 -16.50 6.18 3.15
N ILE A 8 -17.01 7.04 4.06
CA ILE A 8 -16.75 6.98 5.50
C ILE A 8 -18.02 7.42 6.22
N THR A 9 -18.26 6.90 7.43
CA THR A 9 -19.32 7.39 8.36
C THR A 9 -18.77 7.53 9.76
N THR A 10 -19.43 8.37 10.57
CA THR A 10 -19.14 8.50 11.99
C THR A 10 -19.83 7.44 12.85
N HIS A 11 -20.65 6.56 12.27
CA HIS A 11 -21.23 5.45 13.00
C HIS A 11 -20.14 4.57 13.64
N VAL A 12 -20.47 4.04 14.80
CA VAL A 12 -19.64 3.01 15.42
C VAL A 12 -19.57 1.80 14.50
N ASP A 13 -18.37 1.41 14.12
CA ASP A 13 -18.17 0.25 13.26
C ASP A 13 -18.27 -1.07 14.06
N LYS A 14 -18.23 -2.21 13.37
CA LYS A 14 -18.27 -3.54 14.00
C LYS A 14 -17.11 -3.83 14.96
N HIS A 15 -16.10 -2.98 15.00
CA HIS A 15 -14.97 -3.07 15.92
C HIS A 15 -15.12 -2.14 17.13
N ASN A 16 -16.30 -1.54 17.30
CA ASN A 16 -16.60 -0.55 18.33
C ASN A 16 -15.72 0.71 18.26
N GLU A 17 -15.33 1.09 17.02
CA GLU A 17 -14.58 2.32 16.75
C GLU A 17 -15.47 3.35 16.06
N ARG A 18 -15.24 4.61 16.40
CA ARG A 18 -15.94 5.76 15.83
C ARG A 18 -14.90 6.73 15.26
N ILE A 19 -15.17 7.23 14.08
CA ILE A 19 -14.39 8.33 13.50
C ILE A 19 -14.90 9.64 14.08
N ASP A 20 -13.97 10.47 14.56
CA ASP A 20 -14.28 11.79 15.05
C ASP A 20 -14.88 12.64 13.91
N PRO A 21 -16.04 13.29 14.09
CA PRO A 21 -16.64 14.18 13.10
C PRO A 21 -15.69 15.26 12.60
N ASP A 22 -14.84 15.80 13.47
CA ASP A 22 -13.86 16.83 13.10
C ASP A 22 -12.83 16.34 12.08
N SER A 23 -12.51 15.05 12.12
CA SER A 23 -11.59 14.40 11.15
C SER A 23 -12.19 14.31 9.73
N LEU A 24 -13.52 14.39 9.56
CA LEU A 24 -14.15 14.23 8.26
C LEU A 24 -13.77 15.37 7.29
N GLN A 25 -13.52 16.58 7.80
CA GLN A 25 -13.09 17.70 6.96
C GLN A 25 -11.71 17.45 6.33
N ASP A 26 -10.80 16.84 7.07
CA ASP A 26 -9.48 16.50 6.56
C ASP A 26 -9.55 15.39 5.51
N PHE A 27 -10.43 14.41 5.69
CA PHE A 27 -10.70 13.40 4.66
C PHE A 27 -11.26 14.04 3.39
N VAL A 28 -12.28 14.90 3.48
CA VAL A 28 -12.87 15.58 2.32
C VAL A 28 -11.83 16.43 1.60
N ARG A 29 -11.01 17.18 2.35
CA ARG A 29 -9.93 17.98 1.77
C ARG A 29 -8.96 17.08 1.00
N SER A 30 -8.50 15.98 1.61
CA SER A 30 -7.60 15.02 0.97
C SER A 30 -8.21 14.41 -0.30
N PHE A 31 -9.47 13.97 -0.25
CA PHE A 31 -10.17 13.38 -1.40
C PHE A 31 -10.41 14.34 -2.55
N ASN A 32 -10.51 15.65 -2.27
CA ASN A 32 -10.67 16.68 -3.31
C ASN A 32 -9.33 17.16 -3.89
N GLN A 33 -8.23 17.01 -3.13
CA GLN A 33 -6.89 17.43 -3.57
C GLN A 33 -6.11 16.32 -4.28
N GLN A 34 -6.52 15.06 -4.14
CA GLN A 34 -5.83 13.90 -4.67
C GLN A 34 -6.80 12.96 -5.37
N TYR A 35 -6.29 12.11 -6.26
CA TYR A 35 -7.06 11.00 -6.80
C TYR A 35 -6.96 9.80 -5.86
N ILE A 36 -8.06 9.39 -5.26
CA ILE A 36 -8.11 8.21 -4.39
C ILE A 36 -8.59 7.01 -5.19
N PRO A 37 -7.75 5.99 -5.39
CA PRO A 37 -8.16 4.78 -6.10
C PRO A 37 -9.27 4.04 -5.34
N VAL A 38 -10.30 3.59 -6.06
CA VAL A 38 -11.37 2.74 -5.52
C VAL A 38 -10.97 1.28 -5.73
N GLY A 39 -10.59 0.61 -4.63
CA GLY A 39 -10.22 -0.80 -4.63
C GLY A 39 -11.41 -1.73 -4.38
N ILE A 40 -11.22 -3.02 -4.68
CA ILE A 40 -12.14 -4.10 -4.31
C ILE A 40 -11.50 -4.89 -3.17
N GLU A 41 -12.30 -5.24 -2.15
CA GLU A 41 -11.92 -6.15 -1.05
C GLU A 41 -10.61 -5.81 -0.34
N HIS A 42 -10.08 -4.60 -0.53
CA HIS A 42 -8.78 -4.14 -0.02
C HIS A 42 -7.60 -5.08 -0.34
N ASP A 43 -7.75 -5.99 -1.29
CA ASP A 43 -6.65 -6.82 -1.78
C ASP A 43 -5.73 -5.99 -2.68
N PRO A 44 -4.48 -5.75 -2.28
CA PRO A 44 -3.56 -4.93 -3.06
C PRO A 44 -3.10 -5.58 -4.38
N ARG A 45 -3.49 -6.83 -4.65
CA ARG A 45 -3.21 -7.55 -5.90
C ARG A 45 -4.27 -7.28 -6.97
N ILE A 46 -5.42 -6.72 -6.57
CA ILE A 46 -6.50 -6.37 -7.48
C ILE A 46 -6.34 -4.91 -7.91
N PRO A 47 -6.32 -4.63 -9.23
CA PRO A 47 -6.25 -3.25 -9.71
C PRO A 47 -7.48 -2.45 -9.26
N PRO A 48 -7.33 -1.14 -9.01
CA PRO A 48 -8.46 -0.30 -8.69
C PRO A 48 -9.49 -0.29 -9.82
N VAL A 49 -10.77 -0.29 -9.44
CA VAL A 49 -11.91 -0.30 -10.38
C VAL A 49 -12.46 1.08 -10.65
N GLY A 50 -11.88 2.10 -10.02
CA GLY A 50 -12.33 3.48 -10.17
C GLY A 50 -11.44 4.45 -9.41
N ARG A 51 -11.86 5.73 -9.42
CA ARG A 51 -11.24 6.79 -8.63
C ARG A 51 -12.31 7.73 -8.07
N VAL A 52 -12.06 8.28 -6.88
CA VAL A 52 -12.89 9.34 -6.31
C VAL A 52 -12.58 10.65 -7.05
N LEU A 53 -13.62 11.29 -7.56
CA LEU A 53 -13.51 12.58 -8.26
C LEU A 53 -13.74 13.77 -7.33
N SER A 54 -14.70 13.63 -6.39
CA SER A 54 -15.02 14.64 -5.40
C SER A 54 -15.63 13.99 -4.17
N ALA A 55 -15.57 14.68 -3.04
CA ALA A 55 -16.18 14.24 -1.78
C ALA A 55 -16.77 15.45 -1.03
N HIS A 56 -17.79 15.20 -0.20
CA HIS A 56 -18.44 16.19 0.65
C HIS A 56 -18.98 15.53 1.92
N ILE A 57 -19.15 16.32 2.98
CA ILE A 57 -19.79 15.87 4.21
C ILE A 57 -21.30 15.96 4.04
N LYS A 58 -22.00 14.93 4.52
CA LYS A 58 -23.46 14.83 4.57
C LYS A 58 -23.90 14.45 5.98
N GLU A 59 -24.83 15.21 6.53
CA GLU A 59 -25.53 14.86 7.76
C GLU A 59 -26.56 13.76 7.43
N LEU A 60 -26.64 12.75 8.30
CA LEU A 60 -27.56 11.62 8.18
C LEU A 60 -28.80 11.87 9.06
N GLU A 61 -29.89 11.14 8.80
CA GLU A 61 -31.18 11.30 9.50
C GLU A 61 -31.09 11.04 11.01
N ASP A 62 -30.12 10.24 11.44
CA ASP A 62 -29.89 9.90 12.85
C ASP A 62 -28.91 10.85 13.57
N GLY A 63 -28.51 11.96 12.91
CA GLY A 63 -27.59 12.95 13.47
C GLY A 63 -26.11 12.56 13.34
N GLU A 64 -25.78 11.43 12.73
CA GLU A 64 -24.42 11.05 12.36
C GLU A 64 -24.00 11.73 11.05
N PHE A 65 -22.71 11.67 10.73
CA PHE A 65 -22.15 12.26 9.52
C PHE A 65 -21.54 11.21 8.61
N ALA A 66 -21.57 11.48 7.32
CA ALA A 66 -20.90 10.68 6.30
C ALA A 66 -20.04 11.55 5.40
N VAL A 67 -19.01 10.95 4.81
CA VAL A 67 -18.37 11.48 3.61
C VAL A 67 -18.93 10.69 2.44
N ASP A 68 -19.77 11.37 1.66
CA ASP A 68 -20.27 10.85 0.38
C ASP A 68 -19.43 11.48 -0.76
N GLY A 69 -19.25 10.77 -1.85
CA GLY A 69 -18.42 11.22 -2.96
C GLY A 69 -18.90 10.70 -4.31
N ILE A 70 -18.39 11.33 -5.36
CA ILE A 70 -18.59 10.87 -6.74
C ILE A 70 -17.37 10.09 -7.16
N ALA A 71 -17.56 8.83 -7.52
CA ALA A 71 -16.54 7.97 -8.10
C ALA A 71 -16.73 7.79 -9.60
N GLU A 72 -15.65 7.84 -10.34
CA GLU A 72 -15.58 7.36 -11.72
C GLU A 72 -15.20 5.88 -11.70
N ILE A 73 -16.13 5.03 -12.12
CA ILE A 73 -15.90 3.59 -12.22
C ILE A 73 -15.40 3.27 -13.62
N PHE A 74 -14.30 2.53 -13.71
CA PHE A 74 -13.68 2.14 -14.97
C PHE A 74 -14.43 0.93 -15.56
N GLU A 75 -14.73 1.01 -16.85
CA GLU A 75 -15.31 -0.11 -17.59
C GLU A 75 -14.20 -0.95 -18.22
N GLN A 76 -14.38 -2.26 -18.25
CA GLN A 76 -13.39 -3.17 -18.80
C GLN A 76 -13.17 -2.89 -20.29
N GLY A 77 -11.91 -2.71 -20.69
CA GLY A 77 -11.54 -2.41 -22.09
C GLY A 77 -11.74 -0.95 -22.51
N GLN A 78 -12.20 -0.07 -21.62
CA GLN A 78 -12.28 1.36 -21.90
C GLN A 78 -10.89 2.00 -21.86
N GLU A 79 -10.52 2.71 -22.94
CA GLU A 79 -9.38 3.60 -22.93
C GLU A 79 -9.76 4.89 -22.19
N ILE A 80 -9.08 5.16 -21.07
CA ILE A 80 -9.35 6.32 -20.23
C ILE A 80 -8.27 7.37 -20.51
N GLU A 81 -8.72 8.53 -21.01
CA GLU A 81 -7.84 9.66 -21.24
C GLU A 81 -7.13 10.09 -19.94
N PHE A 82 -5.86 10.46 -20.05
CA PHE A 82 -5.09 10.94 -18.91
C PHE A 82 -5.60 12.31 -18.46
N LYS A 83 -5.90 12.46 -17.17
CA LYS A 83 -6.29 13.73 -16.56
C LYS A 83 -5.08 14.39 -15.89
N ASP A 84 -4.71 15.56 -16.41
CA ASP A 84 -3.65 16.40 -15.86
C ASP A 84 -4.28 17.69 -15.28
N ASP A 85 -4.96 17.53 -14.15
CA ASP A 85 -5.59 18.64 -13.41
C ASP A 85 -4.81 19.03 -12.13
N GLY A 86 -3.57 18.56 -12.04
CA GLY A 86 -2.68 18.80 -10.90
C GLY A 86 -2.89 17.86 -9.72
N ARG A 87 -3.91 16.97 -9.75
CA ARG A 87 -4.12 15.96 -8.73
C ARG A 87 -3.39 14.67 -9.10
N GLU A 88 -2.82 14.02 -8.08
CA GLU A 88 -2.14 12.73 -8.23
C GLU A 88 -2.61 11.78 -7.14
N ILE A 89 -2.42 10.46 -7.33
CA ILE A 89 -2.63 9.49 -6.25
C ILE A 89 -1.63 9.76 -5.12
N PRO A 90 -2.08 9.61 -3.85
CA PRO A 90 -1.16 9.73 -2.72
C PRO A 90 -0.16 8.57 -2.74
N ILE A 91 1.08 8.89 -2.46
CA ILE A 91 2.10 7.90 -2.13
C ILE A 91 2.70 8.24 -0.78
N THR A 92 3.29 7.24 -0.13
CA THR A 92 4.00 7.46 1.13
C THR A 92 5.05 8.53 0.94
N GLU A 93 5.05 9.55 1.80
CA GLU A 93 6.07 10.59 1.77
C GLU A 93 7.47 10.00 1.90
N PHE A 94 8.43 10.66 1.25
CA PHE A 94 9.82 10.27 1.35
C PHE A 94 10.28 10.35 2.80
N SER A 95 10.69 9.21 3.36
CA SER A 95 11.10 9.07 4.77
C SER A 95 12.43 8.34 4.88
N GLU A 96 13.28 8.84 5.73
CA GLU A 96 14.55 8.16 6.05
C GLU A 96 14.34 6.93 6.93
N ARG A 97 13.26 6.91 7.73
CA ARG A 97 12.94 5.81 8.64
C ARG A 97 12.12 4.74 7.94
N LEU A 98 12.35 3.50 8.33
CA LEU A 98 11.53 2.37 7.93
C LEU A 98 10.17 2.44 8.63
N LYS A 99 9.10 2.23 7.89
CA LYS A 99 7.72 2.18 8.41
C LYS A 99 7.19 0.76 8.35
N ILE A 100 6.56 0.32 9.43
CA ILE A 100 5.86 -0.96 9.52
C ILE A 100 4.39 -0.65 9.69
N SER A 101 3.56 -1.10 8.74
CA SER A 101 2.13 -0.80 8.74
C SER A 101 1.32 -2.09 8.78
N PRO A 102 0.98 -2.56 9.99
CA PRO A 102 0.09 -3.70 10.18
C PRO A 102 -1.36 -3.29 9.91
N ASP A 103 -2.15 -4.20 9.35
CA ASP A 103 -3.59 -4.04 9.33
C ASP A 103 -4.22 -4.40 10.70
N ARG A 104 -5.55 -4.34 10.77
CA ARG A 104 -6.28 -4.58 12.03
C ARG A 104 -6.19 -6.01 12.57
N SER A 105 -5.82 -6.99 11.75
CA SER A 105 -5.67 -8.37 12.19
C SER A 105 -4.58 -8.55 13.24
N TYR A 106 -3.59 -7.64 13.27
CA TYR A 106 -2.43 -7.67 14.19
C TYR A 106 -2.67 -6.95 15.54
N ARG A 107 -3.91 -6.85 16.03
CA ARG A 107 -4.24 -6.12 17.28
C ARG A 107 -4.08 -6.92 18.57
N LYS A 108 -3.89 -8.22 18.49
CA LYS A 108 -3.67 -9.04 19.67
C LYS A 108 -2.42 -8.59 20.43
N PRO A 109 -2.42 -8.65 21.79
CA PRO A 109 -1.29 -8.19 22.59
C PRO A 109 0.06 -8.79 22.16
N GLU A 110 0.07 -10.06 21.80
CA GLU A 110 1.28 -10.78 21.38
C GLU A 110 1.78 -10.30 20.03
N ASP A 111 0.88 -9.90 19.12
CA ASP A 111 1.25 -9.32 17.84
C ASP A 111 1.80 -7.91 18.02
N GLN A 112 1.18 -7.12 18.90
CA GLN A 112 1.66 -5.77 19.25
C GLN A 112 3.05 -5.82 19.91
N GLN A 113 3.32 -6.80 20.75
CA GLN A 113 4.65 -7.00 21.33
C GLN A 113 5.69 -7.26 20.23
N LEU A 114 5.41 -8.16 19.28
CA LEU A 114 6.33 -8.45 18.17
C LEU A 114 6.54 -7.25 17.25
N LEU A 115 5.50 -6.44 17.03
CA LEU A 115 5.60 -5.20 16.25
C LEU A 115 6.48 -4.16 16.93
N GLU A 116 6.35 -3.95 18.25
CA GLU A 116 7.23 -3.05 19.00
C GLU A 116 8.68 -3.55 19.04
N GLU A 117 8.89 -4.86 19.11
CA GLU A 117 10.23 -5.45 18.98
C GLU A 117 10.82 -5.21 17.59
N LEU A 118 10.03 -5.36 16.52
CA LEU A 118 10.46 -5.03 15.14
C LEU A 118 10.80 -3.55 14.99
N LYS A 119 9.94 -2.65 15.48
CA LYS A 119 10.17 -1.20 15.47
C LYS A 119 11.48 -0.84 16.14
N THR A 120 11.74 -1.40 17.33
CA THR A 120 12.96 -1.14 18.09
C THR A 120 14.21 -1.62 17.36
N LEU A 121 14.15 -2.78 16.71
CA LEU A 121 15.27 -3.35 15.97
C LEU A 121 15.78 -2.47 14.83
N VAL A 122 14.87 -1.74 14.16
CA VAL A 122 15.19 -0.97 12.94
C VAL A 122 15.07 0.54 13.14
N ASP A 123 14.95 1.03 14.37
CA ASP A 123 14.60 2.43 14.68
C ASP A 123 13.44 2.94 13.78
N GLY A 124 12.45 2.07 13.59
CA GLY A 124 11.35 2.28 12.66
C GLY A 124 10.14 2.98 13.30
N GLN A 125 9.09 3.11 12.49
CA GLN A 125 7.79 3.62 12.93
C GLN A 125 6.71 2.58 12.70
N ILE A 126 5.76 2.44 13.63
CA ILE A 126 4.54 1.66 13.42
C ILE A 126 3.42 2.63 13.06
N THR A 127 2.79 2.40 11.91
CA THR A 127 1.64 3.18 11.44
C THR A 127 0.51 2.22 11.08
N PRO A 128 -0.44 1.96 11.99
CA PRO A 128 -1.56 1.06 11.71
C PRO A 128 -2.36 1.49 10.49
N GLN A 129 -2.80 0.52 9.68
CA GLN A 129 -3.68 0.79 8.55
C GLN A 129 -5.12 0.94 9.02
N LEU A 130 -5.81 1.95 8.50
CA LEU A 130 -7.24 2.13 8.70
C LEU A 130 -8.02 1.26 7.70
N LYS A 131 -8.23 -0.01 8.02
CA LYS A 131 -9.13 -0.89 7.28
C LYS A 131 -10.42 -1.08 8.06
N LYS A 132 -11.58 -0.95 7.40
CA LYS A 132 -12.90 -1.11 8.03
C LYS A 132 -13.55 -2.49 7.86
N SER A 133 -13.01 -3.39 7.00
CA SER A 133 -13.61 -4.69 6.73
C SER A 133 -12.93 -5.84 7.49
N ASP A 134 -13.70 -6.88 7.88
CA ASP A 134 -13.18 -8.18 8.30
C ASP A 134 -12.87 -8.98 7.04
N GLU A 135 -11.65 -8.90 6.61
CA GLU A 135 -11.20 -9.67 5.47
C GLU A 135 -10.43 -10.91 5.93
N PRO A 136 -10.52 -12.01 5.20
CA PRO A 136 -9.74 -13.21 5.50
C PRO A 136 -8.24 -13.01 5.27
N ILE A 137 -7.84 -11.82 4.83
CA ILE A 137 -6.47 -11.46 4.46
C ILE A 137 -5.84 -10.58 5.54
N SER A 138 -4.72 -11.02 6.11
CA SER A 138 -3.84 -10.21 6.95
C SER A 138 -2.77 -9.54 6.09
N LEU A 139 -2.64 -8.22 6.18
CA LEU A 139 -1.65 -7.45 5.43
C LEU A 139 -0.65 -6.75 6.35
N LEU A 140 0.63 -7.05 6.14
CA LEU A 140 1.74 -6.36 6.78
C LEU A 140 2.56 -5.64 5.72
N ILE A 141 2.70 -4.31 5.83
CA ILE A 141 3.51 -3.51 4.91
C ILE A 141 4.80 -3.07 5.62
N VAL A 142 5.93 -3.29 4.95
CA VAL A 142 7.24 -2.73 5.31
C VAL A 142 7.59 -1.69 4.26
N ALA A 143 7.65 -0.41 4.64
CA ALA A 143 7.85 0.69 3.71
C ALA A 143 9.15 1.45 4.00
N ALA A 144 9.84 1.88 2.93
CA ALA A 144 11.05 2.70 2.99
C ALA A 144 11.18 3.58 1.74
N SER A 145 12.05 4.58 1.81
CA SER A 145 12.28 5.50 0.69
C SER A 145 13.74 5.51 0.25
N PHE A 146 13.97 5.61 -1.06
CA PHE A 146 15.30 5.54 -1.67
C PHE A 146 15.42 6.49 -2.87
N ILE A 147 16.66 6.83 -3.22
CA ILE A 147 17.00 7.39 -4.52
C ILE A 147 17.08 6.24 -5.52
N ALA A 148 16.73 6.48 -6.78
CA ALA A 148 16.77 5.47 -7.84
C ALA A 148 18.15 4.79 -7.94
N GLY A 149 18.14 3.45 -8.04
CA GLY A 149 19.36 2.63 -8.04
C GLY A 149 19.93 2.31 -6.65
N GLY A 150 19.20 2.65 -5.58
CA GLY A 150 19.66 2.46 -4.20
C GLY A 150 18.77 1.61 -3.31
N ILE A 151 17.78 0.89 -3.85
CA ILE A 151 16.81 0.13 -3.05
C ILE A 151 17.50 -1.03 -2.33
N ALA A 152 18.23 -1.87 -3.08
CA ALA A 152 18.81 -3.09 -2.52
C ALA A 152 19.85 -2.80 -1.43
N VAL A 153 20.81 -1.92 -1.73
CA VAL A 153 21.85 -1.53 -0.76
C VAL A 153 21.27 -0.72 0.40
N GLY A 154 20.41 0.26 0.07
CA GLY A 154 19.82 1.14 1.07
C GLY A 154 18.87 0.44 2.03
N PHE A 155 18.10 -0.54 1.56
CA PHE A 155 17.19 -1.29 2.43
C PHE A 155 17.95 -2.13 3.46
N LEU A 156 18.98 -2.85 3.02
CA LEU A 156 19.83 -3.64 3.93
C LEU A 156 20.57 -2.74 4.93
N SER A 157 21.07 -1.58 4.47
CA SER A 157 21.73 -0.61 5.35
C SER A 157 20.79 -0.01 6.40
N LYS A 158 19.50 0.21 6.06
CA LYS A 158 18.51 0.73 7.02
C LYS A 158 18.19 -0.26 8.14
N ILE A 159 18.25 -1.56 7.87
CA ILE A 159 17.98 -2.61 8.86
C ILE A 159 19.25 -2.88 9.70
N GLY A 160 20.43 -2.85 9.07
CA GLY A 160 21.70 -3.24 9.66
C GLY A 160 21.94 -4.76 9.55
N GLU A 161 23.18 -5.13 9.21
CA GLU A 161 23.53 -6.53 8.98
C GLU A 161 23.37 -7.39 10.24
N ASP A 162 23.72 -6.87 11.40
CA ASP A 162 23.69 -7.59 12.68
C ASP A 162 22.27 -7.93 13.14
N VAL A 163 21.27 -7.12 12.78
CA VAL A 163 19.86 -7.32 13.19
C VAL A 163 19.01 -7.97 12.12
N TRP A 164 19.53 -8.13 10.93
CA TRP A 164 18.83 -8.60 9.75
C TRP A 164 18.12 -9.95 9.94
N GLU A 165 18.86 -10.94 10.46
CA GLU A 165 18.30 -12.28 10.69
C GLU A 165 17.19 -12.25 11.75
N LEU A 166 17.35 -11.43 12.78
CA LEU A 166 16.35 -11.28 13.83
C LEU A 166 15.10 -10.56 13.30
N PHE A 167 15.27 -9.54 12.48
CA PHE A 167 14.17 -8.82 11.82
C PHE A 167 13.31 -9.78 10.99
N LYS A 168 13.93 -10.56 10.10
CA LYS A 168 13.23 -11.57 9.28
C LYS A 168 12.49 -12.59 10.14
N THR A 169 13.16 -13.14 11.14
CA THR A 169 12.57 -14.14 12.03
C THR A 169 11.31 -13.60 12.71
N LYS A 170 11.33 -12.34 13.18
CA LYS A 170 10.16 -11.73 13.80
C LYS A 170 9.03 -11.43 12.81
N LEU A 171 9.36 -10.99 11.59
CA LEU A 171 8.36 -10.82 10.52
C LEU A 171 7.65 -12.14 10.23
N ILE A 172 8.39 -13.21 10.03
CA ILE A 172 7.82 -14.54 9.74
C ILE A 172 6.98 -15.01 10.93
N LYS A 173 7.46 -14.82 12.16
CA LYS A 173 6.69 -15.19 13.35
C LYS A 173 5.34 -14.50 13.44
N LEU A 174 5.25 -13.20 13.08
CA LEU A 174 3.98 -12.49 12.98
C LEU A 174 3.03 -13.13 11.96
N MET A 175 3.56 -13.46 10.79
CA MET A 175 2.77 -14.06 9.71
C MET A 175 2.34 -15.49 10.04
N ASP A 176 3.21 -16.31 10.64
CA ASP A 176 2.89 -17.66 11.08
C ASP A 176 1.72 -17.68 12.07
N ARG A 177 1.67 -16.71 12.99
CA ARG A 177 0.55 -16.58 13.92
C ARG A 177 -0.76 -16.35 13.17
N LYS A 178 -0.78 -15.48 12.15
CA LYS A 178 -1.99 -15.24 11.35
C LYS A 178 -2.38 -16.45 10.52
N ARG A 179 -1.43 -17.17 9.95
CA ARG A 179 -1.70 -18.45 9.25
C ARG A 179 -2.29 -19.51 10.17
N GLN A 180 -1.81 -19.59 11.41
CA GLN A 180 -2.40 -20.49 12.44
C GLN A 180 -3.84 -20.10 12.83
N GLU A 181 -4.20 -18.81 12.65
CA GLU A 181 -5.57 -18.31 12.81
C GLU A 181 -6.44 -18.55 11.55
N GLY A 182 -5.90 -19.21 10.52
CA GLY A 182 -6.62 -19.53 9.27
C GLY A 182 -6.72 -18.36 8.29
N GLN A 183 -5.89 -17.33 8.45
CA GLN A 183 -5.88 -16.16 7.57
C GLN A 183 -4.83 -16.31 6.46
N ASP A 184 -5.17 -15.84 5.26
CA ASP A 184 -4.18 -15.60 4.22
C ASP A 184 -3.30 -14.39 4.60
N CYS A 185 -1.98 -14.55 4.49
CA CYS A 185 -1.04 -13.51 4.89
C CYS A 185 -0.36 -12.89 3.68
N LEU A 186 -0.45 -11.57 3.56
CA LEU A 186 0.30 -10.80 2.58
C LEU A 186 1.40 -10.00 3.29
N LEU A 187 2.64 -10.21 2.89
CA LEU A 187 3.76 -9.32 3.22
C LEU A 187 4.02 -8.43 2.02
N ALA A 188 3.89 -7.13 2.20
CA ALA A 188 4.17 -6.17 1.17
C ALA A 188 5.41 -5.34 1.52
N PHE A 189 6.33 -5.21 0.57
CA PHE A 189 7.40 -4.22 0.62
C PHE A 189 7.01 -3.05 -0.26
N GLU A 190 6.96 -1.85 0.30
CA GLU A 190 6.57 -0.64 -0.40
C GLU A 190 7.72 0.38 -0.40
N PHE A 191 8.28 0.66 -1.57
CA PHE A 191 9.41 1.56 -1.72
C PHE A 191 8.99 2.82 -2.45
N THR A 192 9.16 3.98 -1.81
CA THR A 192 9.07 5.27 -2.48
C THR A 192 10.44 5.62 -3.06
N VAL A 193 10.53 5.62 -4.37
CA VAL A 193 11.78 5.89 -5.09
C VAL A 193 11.72 7.27 -5.73
N ARG A 194 12.80 8.05 -5.57
CA ARG A 194 12.96 9.38 -6.16
C ARG A 194 13.99 9.35 -7.28
N ASP A 195 13.63 9.95 -8.42
CA ASP A 195 14.54 10.27 -9.53
C ASP A 195 14.30 11.73 -9.94
N GLY A 196 15.22 12.63 -9.58
CA GLY A 196 14.99 14.07 -9.67
C GLY A 196 13.77 14.50 -8.86
N ASP A 197 12.82 15.17 -9.52
CA ASP A 197 11.55 15.61 -8.92
C ASP A 197 10.43 14.56 -9.01
N GLN A 198 10.69 13.43 -9.67
CA GLN A 198 9.70 12.37 -9.83
C GLN A 198 9.74 11.41 -8.65
N LEU A 199 8.57 10.99 -8.20
CA LEU A 199 8.39 9.97 -7.19
C LEU A 199 7.60 8.80 -7.77
N LEU A 200 8.04 7.59 -7.46
CA LEU A 200 7.41 6.34 -7.86
C LEU A 200 7.29 5.41 -6.66
N CYS A 201 6.10 4.85 -6.45
CA CYS A 201 5.88 3.82 -5.45
C CYS A 201 6.00 2.44 -6.10
N LEU A 202 6.89 1.62 -5.59
CA LEU A 202 7.06 0.22 -5.99
C LEU A 202 6.56 -0.66 -4.84
N LYS A 203 5.50 -1.42 -5.09
CA LYS A 203 4.91 -2.32 -4.09
C LYS A 203 5.08 -3.77 -4.52
N THR A 204 5.87 -4.53 -3.78
CA THR A 204 6.05 -5.96 -4.01
C THR A 204 5.31 -6.77 -2.95
N ILE A 205 4.50 -7.71 -3.38
CA ILE A 205 3.66 -8.55 -2.53
C ILE A 205 4.19 -9.97 -2.55
N LEU A 206 4.36 -10.54 -1.36
CA LEU A 206 4.63 -11.96 -1.13
C LEU A 206 3.39 -12.56 -0.45
N ALA A 207 2.76 -13.54 -1.09
CA ALA A 207 1.58 -14.22 -0.55
C ALA A 207 2.01 -15.43 0.27
N ASN A 208 1.61 -15.52 1.52
CA ASN A 208 1.93 -16.59 2.46
C ASN A 208 3.43 -16.98 2.49
N PRO A 209 4.37 -15.98 2.50
CA PRO A 209 5.77 -16.29 2.29
C PRO A 209 6.37 -17.13 3.44
N SER A 210 7.22 -18.05 3.06
CA SER A 210 8.16 -18.71 4.00
C SER A 210 9.35 -17.78 4.29
N GLN A 211 10.16 -18.16 5.28
CA GLN A 211 11.42 -17.45 5.54
C GLN A 211 12.37 -17.50 4.32
N SER A 212 12.35 -18.59 3.56
CA SER A 212 13.13 -18.71 2.33
C SER A 212 12.69 -17.72 1.27
N ASP A 213 11.36 -17.55 1.06
CA ASP A 213 10.83 -16.62 0.08
C ASP A 213 11.22 -15.17 0.42
N VAL A 214 11.13 -14.79 1.70
CA VAL A 214 11.58 -13.47 2.16
C VAL A 214 13.08 -13.29 1.91
N ASN A 215 13.91 -14.31 2.23
CA ASN A 215 15.36 -14.24 1.99
C ASN A 215 15.68 -14.05 0.50
N LEU A 216 15.06 -14.85 -0.37
CA LEU A 216 15.29 -14.78 -1.81
C LEU A 216 14.85 -13.43 -2.39
N PHE A 217 13.68 -12.94 -1.99
CA PHE A 217 13.25 -11.61 -2.40
C PHE A 217 14.28 -10.53 -2.01
N LEU A 218 14.75 -10.54 -0.78
CA LEU A 218 15.65 -9.51 -0.28
C LEU A 218 17.06 -9.61 -0.88
N GLN A 219 17.50 -10.81 -1.26
CA GLN A 219 18.80 -11.02 -1.90
C GLN A 219 18.78 -10.79 -3.43
N GLN A 220 17.72 -11.20 -4.10
CA GLN A 220 17.61 -11.21 -5.55
C GLN A 220 16.51 -10.27 -6.06
N GLY A 221 15.33 -10.32 -5.46
CA GLY A 221 14.18 -9.50 -5.87
C GLY A 221 14.43 -8.00 -5.74
N LEU A 222 15.13 -7.54 -4.69
CA LEU A 222 15.50 -6.13 -4.56
C LEU A 222 16.47 -5.65 -5.66
N LYS A 223 17.41 -6.49 -6.07
CA LYS A 223 18.31 -6.18 -7.18
C LYS A 223 17.57 -6.08 -8.51
N GLU A 224 16.68 -7.06 -8.76
CA GLU A 224 15.82 -7.05 -9.94
C GLU A 224 14.90 -5.82 -9.96
N LEU A 225 14.41 -5.38 -8.80
CA LEU A 225 13.61 -4.16 -8.67
C LEU A 225 14.42 -2.91 -9.01
N ASP A 226 15.66 -2.80 -8.49
CA ASP A 226 16.59 -1.70 -8.80
C ASP A 226 16.89 -1.61 -10.30
N GLU A 227 17.15 -2.75 -10.96
CA GLU A 227 17.46 -2.82 -12.40
C GLU A 227 16.29 -2.37 -13.28
N ARG A 228 15.05 -2.67 -12.85
CA ARG A 228 13.83 -2.32 -13.61
C ARG A 228 13.34 -0.89 -13.36
N THR A 229 13.62 -0.33 -12.20
CA THR A 229 13.10 0.98 -11.75
C THR A 229 13.33 2.12 -12.74
N PRO A 230 14.52 2.30 -13.38
CA PRO A 230 14.75 3.39 -14.33
C PRO A 230 13.82 3.37 -15.56
N ARG A 231 13.36 2.18 -15.97
CA ARG A 231 12.45 2.04 -17.13
C ARG A 231 11.05 2.57 -16.79
N PHE A 232 10.63 2.44 -15.53
CA PHE A 232 9.30 2.88 -15.10
C PHE A 232 9.18 4.39 -15.00
N PHE A 233 10.23 5.11 -14.64
CA PHE A 233 10.25 6.58 -14.67
C PHE A 233 10.08 7.13 -16.09
N LYS A 234 10.55 6.40 -17.10
CA LYS A 234 10.46 6.79 -18.51
C LYS A 234 9.22 6.23 -19.20
N HIS A 235 8.33 5.56 -18.48
CA HIS A 235 7.18 4.88 -19.08
C HIS A 235 6.13 5.88 -19.56
N LYS A 236 5.57 5.66 -20.75
CA LYS A 236 4.60 6.54 -21.43
C LYS A 236 3.32 6.84 -20.64
N TYR A 237 2.97 6.02 -19.64
CA TYR A 237 1.73 6.15 -18.88
C TYR A 237 1.84 7.04 -17.64
N HIS A 238 2.89 7.82 -17.42
CA HIS A 238 3.02 8.67 -16.24
C HIS A 238 2.74 7.90 -14.93
N LEU A 239 3.45 6.80 -14.75
CA LEU A 239 3.24 5.89 -13.62
C LEU A 239 3.55 6.59 -12.29
N ARG A 240 2.71 6.31 -11.28
CA ARG A 240 2.90 6.77 -9.92
C ARG A 240 3.11 5.61 -8.95
N LYS A 241 2.52 4.44 -9.28
CA LYS A 241 2.66 3.22 -8.49
C LYS A 241 2.73 2.01 -9.40
N ILE A 242 3.56 1.02 -9.01
CA ILE A 242 3.63 -0.27 -9.67
C ILE A 242 3.50 -1.36 -8.63
N VAL A 243 2.67 -2.34 -8.91
CA VAL A 243 2.43 -3.48 -8.04
C VAL A 243 3.02 -4.72 -8.67
N PHE A 244 3.83 -5.41 -7.88
CA PHE A 244 4.48 -6.68 -8.23
C PHE A 244 4.00 -7.79 -7.32
N GLU A 245 4.02 -9.00 -7.81
CA GLU A 245 4.05 -10.22 -7.01
C GLU A 245 5.44 -10.86 -7.12
N TYR A 246 6.02 -11.25 -5.99
CA TYR A 246 7.22 -12.07 -5.97
C TYR A 246 6.84 -13.52 -5.79
N LYS A 247 7.05 -14.32 -6.84
CA LYS A 247 6.63 -15.72 -6.90
C LYS A 247 7.60 -16.52 -7.76
N ALA A 248 7.91 -17.75 -7.36
CA ALA A 248 8.86 -18.64 -8.05
C ALA A 248 10.20 -17.90 -8.35
N ASP A 249 10.72 -17.21 -7.33
CA ASP A 249 12.00 -16.48 -7.33
C ASP A 249 12.11 -15.35 -8.36
N LYS A 250 10.97 -14.80 -8.81
CA LYS A 250 10.90 -13.71 -9.79
C LYS A 250 9.89 -12.64 -9.44
N LEU A 251 10.17 -11.43 -9.88
CA LEU A 251 9.23 -10.31 -9.87
C LEU A 251 8.30 -10.37 -11.08
N HIS A 252 7.01 -10.47 -10.82
CA HIS A 252 5.96 -10.35 -11.83
C HIS A 252 5.22 -9.03 -11.63
N VAL A 253 5.16 -8.20 -12.67
CA VAL A 253 4.31 -7.00 -12.64
C VAL A 253 2.86 -7.46 -12.70
N ILE A 254 2.04 -7.04 -11.74
CA ILE A 254 0.60 -7.26 -11.76
C ILE A 254 -0.07 -6.14 -12.55
N PHE A 255 0.17 -4.90 -12.16
CA PHE A 255 -0.31 -3.69 -12.85
C PHE A 255 0.49 -2.46 -12.43
N GLY A 256 0.36 -1.39 -13.22
CA GLY A 256 0.75 -0.05 -12.84
C GLY A 256 -0.46 0.81 -12.54
N ILE A 257 -0.26 1.91 -11.82
CA ILE A 257 -1.26 2.95 -11.61
C ILE A 257 -0.67 4.27 -12.06
N ARG A 258 -1.38 4.95 -12.95
CA ARG A 258 -1.03 6.29 -13.40
C ARG A 258 -1.21 7.30 -12.28
N LYS A 259 -0.65 8.50 -12.43
CA LYS A 259 -0.82 9.63 -11.50
C LYS A 259 -2.29 9.94 -11.23
N ASP A 260 -3.16 9.81 -12.23
CA ASP A 260 -4.59 10.05 -12.16
C ASP A 260 -5.43 8.82 -11.71
N ALA A 261 -4.81 7.87 -11.02
CA ALA A 261 -5.41 6.66 -10.42
C ALA A 261 -5.92 5.60 -11.40
N VAL A 262 -5.69 5.73 -12.70
CA VAL A 262 -6.11 4.72 -13.68
C VAL A 262 -5.11 3.56 -13.70
N PRO A 263 -5.56 2.30 -13.52
CA PRO A 263 -4.70 1.15 -13.64
C PRO A 263 -4.36 0.88 -15.11
N VAL A 264 -3.13 0.42 -15.34
CA VAL A 264 -2.63 0.06 -16.67
C VAL A 264 -1.87 -1.26 -16.63
N SER A 265 -2.01 -2.04 -17.67
CA SER A 265 -1.14 -3.20 -17.89
C SER A 265 0.24 -2.70 -18.33
N ILE A 266 1.27 -3.23 -17.70
CA ILE A 266 2.66 -2.92 -18.05
C ILE A 266 3.26 -4.14 -18.72
N GLU A 267 3.49 -4.05 -20.01
CA GLU A 267 4.33 -5.01 -20.73
C GLU A 267 5.78 -4.69 -20.43
N ILE A 268 6.48 -5.61 -19.82
CA ILE A 268 7.93 -5.51 -19.67
C ILE A 268 8.50 -6.21 -20.90
N ASP A 269 9.00 -5.43 -21.85
CA ASP A 269 9.76 -5.98 -22.96
C ASP A 269 10.86 -6.89 -22.41
N LYS A 270 10.89 -8.11 -22.93
CA LYS A 270 11.83 -9.17 -22.53
C LYS A 270 13.27 -8.79 -22.83
#